data_bcabc83f748b12b13c13c968028670da
#
_entry.id   bcabc83f748b12b13c13c968028670da
#
_cell.length_a   1.000
_cell.length_b   1.000
_cell.length_c   1.000
_cell.angle_alpha   90.00
_cell.angle_beta   90.00
_cell.angle_gamma   90.00
#
_symmetry.space_group_name_H-M   'P 1'
#
loop_
_entity.id
_entity.type
_entity.pdbx_description
1 polymer ?
#
loop_
_entity_poly.entity_id
_entity_poly.type
_entity_poly.pdbx_seq_one_letter_code
_entity_poly.pdbx_strand_id
1 'polypeptide(L)'
;MRKKEFEADYRFISEPDLPFVNIKKEIESTEVDTSALPYAVETILIKGGVLPQDAKFFTADSIRSKTFMTINDELKDPSFVAKTLVNNMAADEYGDIHDINHLIDIFKLFQTEKITAVLVQNAITSYLKDRTFNYNKYFEEHTISGDKITNAIEKVISENEAIANDIKSGNQGKAGILVGKVIAIIGKGASGKVIRGGVLDALSKKDERLKTEDQNETNVRLSAPDSYRDEVQAKTTKTRDEEILPEIPIIIKDNYRTHKASQLSEGSISEKVTLSGWVSSVRDHGELMFIDLRDSSNEIFQVRLSRESFPNLDELVKLKPESVISVTGVVVQRKEDDYNASLRAGTIELETSELEILNLSKTLPFEIKRATKSNETVRFQYKFLDHRNNDVRKAIVNRHKVIKLLRDILDNEDFLEIETPILSAGTDEGAREFIVPTRKQAGSFYTLPQAPQQFKQMLMVSGYEKYFQIARCFRDEDSRGDRQPEFTQLDIEMAYASMQNIIDLNTKMFNGIVEKVYGKKWNLHPFEVLTYKEAMDQYGCDRPDLRYGLQMQDITAIVKDTTFQVFSKPIEDGGIVKCIKVSAEEQGNKRMSKGQIENLTA
;
A
#
# COMPACT_ATOMS: atom_id res chain seq x y z
N MET A 1 -29.71 -8.06 4.17
CA MET A 1 -29.85 -7.57 5.55
C MET A 1 -28.45 -7.52 6.14
N ARG A 2 -27.89 -6.32 6.31
CA ARG A 2 -26.61 -6.19 7.01
C ARG A 2 -26.88 -6.65 8.45
N LYS A 3 -26.43 -7.87 8.82
CA LYS A 3 -26.35 -8.21 10.23
C LYS A 3 -25.52 -7.10 10.86
N LYS A 4 -26.10 -6.32 11.75
CA LYS A 4 -25.32 -5.56 12.71
C LYS A 4 -24.45 -6.61 13.37
N GLU A 5 -23.15 -6.56 13.05
CA GLU A 5 -22.18 -7.41 13.68
C GLU A 5 -22.34 -7.14 15.16
N PHE A 6 -22.63 -8.15 15.88
CA PHE A 6 -22.95 -8.27 17.29
C PHE A 6 -23.03 -6.95 18.10
N GLU A 7 -24.01 -6.85 18.99
CA GLU A 7 -24.21 -5.74 19.94
C GLU A 7 -22.93 -5.27 20.66
N ALA A 8 -21.88 -6.08 20.69
CA ALA A 8 -20.54 -5.75 21.22
C ALA A 8 -19.78 -4.70 20.39
N ASP A 9 -20.13 -4.46 19.12
CA ASP A 9 -19.47 -3.44 18.27
C ASP A 9 -20.01 -2.02 18.51
N TYR A 10 -21.10 -1.88 19.25
CA TYR A 10 -21.62 -0.60 19.71
C TYR A 10 -21.32 -0.48 21.20
N ARG A 11 -20.41 0.41 21.57
CA ARG A 11 -20.32 0.85 22.96
C ARG A 11 -21.61 1.58 23.28
N PHE A 12 -22.46 0.92 24.06
CA PHE A 12 -23.68 1.56 24.53
C PHE A 12 -23.31 2.79 25.36
N ILE A 13 -23.92 3.93 25.06
CA ILE A 13 -24.02 5.04 25.99
C ILE A 13 -24.59 4.43 27.27
N SER A 14 -23.94 4.69 28.41
CA SER A 14 -24.39 4.18 29.70
C SER A 14 -25.90 4.43 29.85
N GLU A 15 -26.65 3.36 30.05
CA GLU A 15 -28.06 3.47 30.38
C GLU A 15 -28.20 4.40 31.58
N PRO A 16 -28.99 5.47 31.50
CA PRO A 16 -29.11 6.45 32.59
C PRO A 16 -29.61 5.83 33.88
N ASP A 17 -30.23 4.66 33.81
CA ASP A 17 -30.81 3.94 34.93
C ASP A 17 -29.88 2.94 35.60
N LEU A 18 -28.66 2.74 35.05
CA LEU A 18 -27.66 1.88 35.67
C LEU A 18 -26.68 2.70 36.53
N PRO A 19 -26.50 2.34 37.81
CA PRO A 19 -25.57 3.03 38.67
C PRO A 19 -24.14 2.83 38.17
N PHE A 20 -23.33 3.89 38.24
CA PHE A 20 -21.89 3.78 37.97
C PHE A 20 -21.24 2.74 38.85
N VAL A 21 -20.67 1.69 38.26
CA VAL A 21 -19.85 0.72 38.99
C VAL A 21 -18.47 1.34 39.21
N ASN A 22 -18.13 1.61 40.45
CA ASN A 22 -16.82 2.14 40.80
C ASN A 22 -15.80 0.99 40.88
N ILE A 23 -15.15 0.69 39.77
CA ILE A 23 -14.12 -0.37 39.70
C ILE A 23 -12.74 0.07 40.20
N LYS A 24 -12.62 1.28 40.75
CA LYS A 24 -11.34 1.83 41.21
C LYS A 24 -10.61 0.93 42.20
N LYS A 25 -11.36 0.30 43.14
CA LYS A 25 -10.79 -0.65 44.11
C LYS A 25 -10.29 -1.95 43.46
N GLU A 26 -10.98 -2.43 42.42
CA GLU A 26 -10.60 -3.65 41.70
C GLU A 26 -9.37 -3.41 40.83
N ILE A 27 -9.29 -2.22 40.18
CA ILE A 27 -8.13 -1.82 39.39
C ILE A 27 -6.89 -1.61 40.30
N GLU A 28 -7.04 -0.99 41.47
CA GLU A 28 -5.94 -0.76 42.41
C GLU A 28 -5.41 -2.08 43.00
N SER A 29 -6.19 -3.16 43.02
CA SER A 29 -5.79 -4.48 43.51
C SER A 29 -5.26 -5.43 42.41
N THR A 30 -5.36 -5.05 41.16
CA THR A 30 -4.92 -5.88 40.02
C THR A 30 -3.54 -5.44 39.60
N GLU A 31 -2.52 -6.22 39.90
CA GLU A 31 -1.20 -6.09 39.27
C GLU A 31 -1.36 -6.45 37.81
N VAL A 32 -1.31 -5.45 36.95
CA VAL A 32 -1.32 -5.67 35.48
C VAL A 32 0.11 -6.04 35.08
N ASP A 33 0.30 -7.28 34.68
CA ASP A 33 1.56 -7.70 34.06
C ASP A 33 1.72 -7.00 32.71
N THR A 34 2.51 -5.94 32.70
CA THR A 34 2.81 -5.17 31.49
C THR A 34 3.89 -5.82 30.62
N SER A 35 4.54 -6.89 31.09
CA SER A 35 5.62 -7.58 30.37
C SER A 35 5.13 -8.26 29.10
N ALA A 36 3.85 -8.63 29.04
CA ALA A 36 3.21 -9.24 27.88
C ALA A 36 2.62 -8.23 26.88
N LEU A 37 2.68 -6.92 27.16
CA LEU A 37 2.20 -5.91 26.20
C LEU A 37 3.07 -5.87 24.94
N PRO A 38 2.48 -5.68 23.75
CA PRO A 38 3.21 -5.67 22.48
C PRO A 38 4.47 -4.81 22.48
N TYR A 39 4.42 -3.62 23.07
CA TYR A 39 5.57 -2.72 23.17
C TYR A 39 6.69 -3.27 24.07
N ALA A 40 6.35 -3.88 25.19
CA ALA A 40 7.34 -4.48 26.08
C ALA A 40 8.02 -5.67 25.41
N VAL A 41 7.23 -6.53 24.75
CA VAL A 41 7.71 -7.66 23.96
C VAL A 41 8.59 -7.17 22.81
N GLU A 42 8.17 -6.17 22.03
CA GLU A 42 8.97 -5.58 20.94
C GLU A 42 10.34 -5.08 21.46
N THR A 43 10.34 -4.40 22.60
CA THR A 43 11.58 -3.91 23.23
C THR A 43 12.51 -5.05 23.63
N ILE A 44 11.97 -6.15 24.18
CA ILE A 44 12.74 -7.34 24.55
C ILE A 44 13.33 -8.01 23.30
N LEU A 45 12.55 -8.14 22.24
CA LEU A 45 12.98 -8.74 20.97
C LEU A 45 14.12 -7.95 20.33
N ILE A 46 14.01 -6.62 20.27
CA ILE A 46 15.04 -5.74 19.71
C ILE A 46 16.32 -5.81 20.54
N LYS A 47 16.22 -5.80 21.88
CA LYS A 47 17.38 -6.00 22.77
C LYS A 47 18.03 -7.38 22.59
N GLY A 48 17.25 -8.38 22.23
CA GLY A 48 17.72 -9.73 21.89
C GLY A 48 18.32 -9.86 20.49
N GLY A 49 18.46 -8.76 19.73
CA GLY A 49 19.06 -8.74 18.38
C GLY A 49 18.11 -9.04 17.23
N VAL A 50 16.80 -9.07 17.49
CA VAL A 50 15.78 -9.17 16.43
C VAL A 50 15.67 -7.82 15.70
N LEU A 51 15.58 -7.86 14.37
CA LEU A 51 15.40 -6.64 13.57
C LEU A 51 14.08 -5.93 13.94
N PRO A 52 14.03 -4.60 14.00
CA PRO A 52 12.82 -3.87 14.40
C PRO A 52 11.57 -4.21 13.56
N GLN A 53 11.73 -4.46 12.25
CA GLN A 53 10.65 -4.87 11.37
C GLN A 53 10.10 -6.25 11.72
N ASP A 54 10.96 -7.20 12.10
CA ASP A 54 10.58 -8.56 12.48
C ASP A 54 9.96 -8.57 13.89
N ALA A 55 10.48 -7.76 14.81
CA ALA A 55 9.88 -7.57 16.12
C ALA A 55 8.45 -7.05 16.02
N LYS A 56 8.18 -6.05 15.17
CA LYS A 56 6.83 -5.57 14.87
C LYS A 56 5.94 -6.63 14.23
N PHE A 57 6.47 -7.43 13.32
CA PHE A 57 5.74 -8.53 12.71
C PHE A 57 5.21 -9.52 13.75
N PHE A 58 6.04 -9.90 14.74
CA PHE A 58 5.63 -10.82 15.80
C PHE A 58 4.68 -10.18 16.82
N THR A 59 4.86 -8.90 17.13
CA THR A 59 4.03 -8.22 18.14
C THR A 59 2.69 -7.70 17.61
N ALA A 60 2.51 -7.68 16.29
CA ALA A 60 1.25 -7.28 15.65
C ALA A 60 0.12 -8.30 15.81
N ASP A 61 0.42 -9.53 16.19
CA ASP A 61 -0.54 -10.63 16.33
C ASP A 61 -0.21 -11.51 17.53
N SER A 62 -1.22 -11.87 18.32
CA SER A 62 -1.04 -12.63 19.58
C SER A 62 -0.58 -14.07 19.35
N ILE A 63 -1.01 -14.72 18.26
CA ILE A 63 -0.61 -16.09 17.92
C ILE A 63 0.85 -16.11 17.50
N ARG A 64 1.26 -15.18 16.63
CA ARG A 64 2.66 -15.03 16.20
C ARG A 64 3.58 -14.72 17.37
N SER A 65 3.16 -13.80 18.25
CA SER A 65 3.90 -13.45 19.46
C SER A 65 4.11 -14.67 20.36
N LYS A 66 3.04 -15.40 20.65
CA LYS A 66 3.07 -16.62 21.46
C LYS A 66 3.94 -17.72 20.85
N THR A 67 3.81 -17.95 19.55
CA THR A 67 4.63 -18.92 18.82
C THR A 67 6.10 -18.59 18.90
N PHE A 68 6.45 -17.32 18.62
CA PHE A 68 7.83 -16.85 18.72
C PHE A 68 8.39 -17.04 20.12
N MET A 69 7.69 -16.58 21.15
CA MET A 69 8.15 -16.66 22.54
C MET A 69 8.35 -18.12 22.97
N THR A 70 7.40 -19.00 22.65
CA THR A 70 7.50 -20.43 22.99
C THR A 70 8.73 -21.09 22.38
N ILE A 71 9.00 -20.83 21.08
CA ILE A 71 10.18 -21.39 20.40
C ILE A 71 11.47 -20.77 20.95
N ASN A 72 11.47 -19.45 21.20
CA ASN A 72 12.64 -18.76 21.72
C ASN A 72 12.98 -19.17 23.15
N ASP A 73 12.00 -19.50 23.98
CA ASP A 73 12.25 -20.00 25.35
C ASP A 73 13.03 -21.30 25.36
N GLU A 74 12.90 -22.13 24.34
CA GLU A 74 13.65 -23.37 24.16
C GLU A 74 15.04 -23.16 23.52
N LEU A 75 15.13 -22.30 22.49
CA LEU A 75 16.34 -22.13 21.69
C LEU A 75 17.28 -21.04 22.22
N LYS A 76 16.76 -20.09 22.99
CA LYS A 76 17.53 -18.96 23.60
C LYS A 76 18.32 -18.13 22.59
N ASP A 77 17.85 -18.05 21.33
CA ASP A 77 18.44 -17.27 20.27
C ASP A 77 17.36 -16.50 19.49
N PRO A 78 16.93 -15.33 20.00
CA PRO A 78 15.81 -14.60 19.42
C PRO A 78 16.05 -14.16 17.95
N SER A 79 17.30 -13.84 17.61
CA SER A 79 17.64 -13.42 16.23
C SER A 79 17.52 -14.58 15.25
N PHE A 80 17.99 -15.76 15.63
CA PHE A 80 17.88 -16.98 14.84
C PHE A 80 16.40 -17.42 14.67
N VAL A 81 15.64 -17.42 15.77
CA VAL A 81 14.21 -17.79 15.76
C VAL A 81 13.41 -16.85 14.87
N ALA A 82 13.57 -15.53 15.04
CA ALA A 82 12.89 -14.53 14.22
C ALA A 82 13.16 -14.73 12.73
N LYS A 83 14.43 -14.80 12.35
CA LYS A 83 14.86 -14.97 10.97
C LYS A 83 14.35 -16.29 10.37
N THR A 84 14.34 -17.37 11.16
CA THR A 84 13.89 -18.68 10.68
C THR A 84 12.38 -18.70 10.47
N LEU A 85 11.60 -18.12 11.38
CA LEU A 85 10.14 -18.02 11.24
C LEU A 85 9.76 -17.15 10.04
N VAL A 86 10.29 -15.93 9.95
CA VAL A 86 9.94 -14.98 8.87
C VAL A 86 10.31 -15.53 7.48
N ASN A 87 11.41 -16.26 7.37
CA ASN A 87 11.86 -16.81 6.08
C ASN A 87 11.11 -18.08 5.64
N ASN A 88 10.41 -18.77 6.53
CA ASN A 88 9.83 -20.09 6.25
C ASN A 88 8.33 -20.17 6.47
N MET A 89 7.68 -19.15 7.03
CA MET A 89 6.24 -19.14 7.29
C MET A 89 5.61 -17.80 6.86
N ALA A 90 4.48 -17.87 6.17
CA ALA A 90 3.65 -16.72 5.86
C ALA A 90 2.85 -16.28 7.09
N ALA A 91 2.35 -15.02 7.08
CA ALA A 91 1.67 -14.43 8.24
C ALA A 91 0.37 -15.14 8.65
N ASP A 92 -0.30 -15.79 7.71
CA ASP A 92 -1.55 -16.55 7.86
C ASP A 92 -1.33 -18.01 8.26
N GLU A 93 -0.13 -18.53 8.13
CA GLU A 93 0.19 -19.93 8.45
C GLU A 93 0.39 -20.21 9.94
N TYR A 94 0.52 -19.17 10.79
CA TYR A 94 0.73 -19.37 12.24
C TYR A 94 -0.47 -19.98 12.96
N GLY A 95 -1.68 -19.81 12.41
CA GLY A 95 -2.89 -20.46 12.90
C GLY A 95 -2.97 -21.96 12.62
N ASP A 96 -2.17 -22.47 11.68
CA ASP A 96 -2.18 -23.87 11.25
C ASP A 96 -1.21 -24.76 12.06
N ILE A 97 -0.46 -24.17 12.98
CA ILE A 97 0.46 -24.89 13.87
C ILE A 97 -0.36 -25.75 14.84
N HIS A 98 -0.27 -27.08 14.68
CA HIS A 98 -1.01 -28.05 15.49
C HIS A 98 -0.18 -28.67 16.62
N ASP A 99 1.15 -28.69 16.52
CA ASP A 99 2.09 -29.04 17.60
C ASP A 99 3.39 -28.25 17.46
N ILE A 100 3.57 -27.28 18.34
CA ILE A 100 4.73 -26.37 18.31
C ILE A 100 6.07 -27.10 18.59
N ASN A 101 6.03 -28.25 19.28
CA ASN A 101 7.24 -29.02 19.57
C ASN A 101 7.91 -29.53 18.29
N HIS A 102 7.14 -29.87 17.27
CA HIS A 102 7.71 -30.24 15.97
C HIS A 102 8.53 -29.12 15.33
N LEU A 103 8.06 -27.87 15.42
CA LEU A 103 8.83 -26.71 14.95
C LEU A 103 10.09 -26.50 15.78
N ILE A 104 10.00 -26.65 17.09
CA ILE A 104 11.15 -26.54 18.00
C ILE A 104 12.22 -27.56 17.63
N ASP A 105 11.84 -28.80 17.39
CA ASP A 105 12.79 -29.86 17.02
C ASP A 105 13.42 -29.62 15.65
N ILE A 106 12.64 -29.19 14.65
CA ILE A 106 13.16 -28.81 13.32
C ILE A 106 14.17 -27.67 13.47
N PHE A 107 13.87 -26.66 14.31
CA PHE A 107 14.75 -25.53 14.51
C PHE A 107 16.03 -25.89 15.29
N LYS A 108 15.96 -26.79 16.28
CA LYS A 108 17.13 -27.35 16.96
C LYS A 108 18.07 -28.06 15.97
N LEU A 109 17.52 -28.83 15.05
CA LEU A 109 18.31 -29.49 13.99
C LEU A 109 18.95 -28.47 13.03
N PHE A 110 18.25 -27.40 12.74
CA PHE A 110 18.76 -26.34 11.88
C PHE A 110 19.84 -25.50 12.58
N GLN A 111 19.63 -25.14 13.84
CA GLN A 111 20.60 -24.39 14.66
C GLN A 111 21.93 -25.14 14.81
N THR A 112 21.87 -26.47 14.93
CA THR A 112 23.07 -27.33 14.98
C THR A 112 23.69 -27.64 13.60
N GLU A 113 23.24 -26.96 12.54
CA GLU A 113 23.70 -27.12 11.15
C GLU A 113 23.58 -28.56 10.58
N LYS A 114 22.77 -29.41 11.20
CA LYS A 114 22.53 -30.77 10.73
C LYS A 114 21.67 -30.84 9.46
N ILE A 115 20.87 -29.81 9.22
CA ILE A 115 19.98 -29.71 8.06
C ILE A 115 20.13 -28.37 7.36
N THR A 116 19.77 -28.29 6.08
CA THR A 116 19.86 -27.06 5.28
C THR A 116 18.58 -26.23 5.35
N ALA A 117 18.67 -24.91 5.04
CA ALA A 117 17.51 -24.03 4.98
C ALA A 117 16.43 -24.53 4.01
N VAL A 118 16.79 -25.14 2.90
CA VAL A 118 15.86 -25.72 1.92
C VAL A 118 15.09 -26.90 2.53
N LEU A 119 15.77 -27.77 3.29
CA LEU A 119 15.14 -28.89 3.99
C LEU A 119 14.21 -28.39 5.10
N VAL A 120 14.58 -27.33 5.81
CA VAL A 120 13.73 -26.68 6.81
C VAL A 120 12.46 -26.15 6.17
N GLN A 121 12.57 -25.38 5.10
CA GLN A 121 11.42 -24.83 4.39
C GLN A 121 10.44 -25.92 3.91
N ASN A 122 10.97 -26.95 3.29
CA ASN A 122 10.14 -28.07 2.82
C ASN A 122 9.49 -28.85 3.98
N ALA A 123 10.22 -29.07 5.07
CA ALA A 123 9.70 -29.75 6.26
C ALA A 123 8.57 -28.94 6.93
N ILE A 124 8.75 -27.63 7.09
CA ILE A 124 7.70 -26.74 7.65
C ILE A 124 6.47 -26.75 6.73
N THR A 125 6.66 -26.59 5.41
CA THR A 125 5.55 -26.62 4.45
C THR A 125 4.78 -27.95 4.50
N SER A 126 5.48 -29.09 4.64
CA SER A 126 4.85 -30.40 4.75
C SER A 126 4.14 -30.59 6.09
N TYR A 127 4.74 -30.12 7.18
CA TYR A 127 4.17 -30.15 8.52
C TYR A 127 2.86 -29.34 8.63
N LEU A 128 2.79 -28.16 8.04
CA LEU A 128 1.58 -27.34 8.06
C LEU A 128 0.42 -27.95 7.26
N LYS A 129 0.73 -28.73 6.20
CA LYS A 129 -0.26 -29.37 5.35
C LYS A 129 -0.74 -30.74 5.85
N ASP A 130 0.13 -31.48 6.53
CA ASP A 130 -0.13 -32.87 6.95
C ASP A 130 0.18 -33.07 8.44
N ARG A 131 -0.86 -33.23 9.26
CA ARG A 131 -0.75 -33.43 10.70
C ARG A 131 -0.05 -34.75 11.10
N THR A 132 0.11 -35.67 10.16
CA THR A 132 0.80 -36.95 10.37
C THR A 132 2.25 -36.92 9.89
N PHE A 133 2.73 -35.78 9.44
CA PHE A 133 4.08 -35.61 8.91
C PHE A 133 5.15 -35.97 9.95
N ASN A 134 6.03 -36.89 9.58
CA ASN A 134 7.14 -37.31 10.41
C ASN A 134 8.46 -36.67 9.93
N TYR A 135 8.86 -35.61 10.59
CA TYR A 135 10.05 -34.82 10.22
C TYR A 135 11.37 -35.65 10.39
N ASN A 136 11.45 -36.56 11.37
CA ASN A 136 12.65 -37.41 11.56
C ASN A 136 12.88 -38.33 10.35
N LYS A 137 11.85 -39.03 9.91
CA LYS A 137 11.91 -39.86 8.72
C LYS A 137 12.23 -39.05 7.48
N TYR A 138 11.62 -37.88 7.35
CA TYR A 138 11.91 -36.94 6.24
C TYR A 138 13.37 -36.53 6.18
N PHE A 139 13.98 -36.18 7.33
CA PHE A 139 15.39 -35.77 7.36
C PHE A 139 16.34 -36.95 7.17
N GLU A 140 16.04 -38.17 7.69
CA GLU A 140 16.80 -39.36 7.42
C GLU A 140 16.89 -39.67 5.92
N GLU A 141 15.79 -39.50 5.19
CA GLU A 141 15.72 -39.76 3.74
C GLU A 141 16.41 -38.70 2.89
N HIS A 142 16.47 -37.43 3.36
CA HIS A 142 16.92 -36.30 2.56
C HIS A 142 18.26 -35.71 3.00
N THR A 143 18.83 -36.11 4.15
CA THR A 143 20.14 -35.66 4.62
C THR A 143 21.24 -36.51 4.03
N ILE A 144 22.28 -35.84 3.50
CA ILE A 144 23.42 -36.55 2.87
C ILE A 144 24.39 -37.02 3.94
N SER A 145 24.78 -38.30 3.92
CA SER A 145 25.73 -38.84 4.88
C SER A 145 27.12 -38.20 4.76
N GLY A 146 27.82 -38.06 5.89
CA GLY A 146 29.16 -37.45 5.96
C GLY A 146 30.15 -38.11 5.00
N ASP A 147 30.10 -39.45 4.84
CA ASP A 147 30.98 -40.20 3.93
C ASP A 147 30.76 -39.78 2.46
N LYS A 148 29.51 -39.57 2.03
CA LYS A 148 29.23 -39.09 0.67
C LYS A 148 29.78 -37.69 0.43
N ILE A 149 29.73 -36.83 1.45
CA ILE A 149 30.28 -35.46 1.40
C ILE A 149 31.78 -35.53 1.29
N THR A 150 32.46 -36.32 2.13
CA THR A 150 33.91 -36.50 2.15
C THR A 150 34.43 -37.03 0.80
N ASN A 151 33.83 -38.11 0.28
CA ASN A 151 34.17 -38.70 -1.01
C ASN A 151 34.00 -37.69 -2.17
N ALA A 152 32.96 -36.88 -2.15
CA ALA A 152 32.72 -35.83 -3.16
C ALA A 152 33.76 -34.70 -3.06
N ILE A 153 34.15 -34.31 -1.85
CA ILE A 153 35.18 -33.31 -1.61
C ILE A 153 36.54 -33.81 -2.15
N GLU A 154 36.95 -35.04 -1.81
CA GLU A 154 38.21 -35.62 -2.29
C GLU A 154 38.25 -35.70 -3.82
N LYS A 155 37.14 -36.15 -4.44
CA LYS A 155 37.01 -36.18 -5.90
C LYS A 155 37.14 -34.83 -6.53
N VAL A 156 36.42 -33.81 -6.02
CA VAL A 156 36.47 -32.43 -6.56
C VAL A 156 37.87 -31.82 -6.39
N ILE A 157 38.55 -32.06 -5.27
CA ILE A 157 39.90 -31.58 -5.04
C ILE A 157 40.90 -32.23 -6.03
N SER A 158 40.78 -33.54 -6.26
CA SER A 158 41.66 -34.23 -7.21
C SER A 158 41.44 -33.81 -8.67
N GLU A 159 40.21 -33.52 -9.05
CA GLU A 159 39.86 -33.04 -10.39
C GLU A 159 40.20 -31.55 -10.63
N ASN A 160 40.53 -30.79 -9.57
CA ASN A 160 40.77 -29.34 -9.65
C ASN A 160 42.03 -28.90 -8.90
N GLU A 161 43.15 -29.59 -9.12
CA GLU A 161 44.42 -29.37 -8.41
C GLU A 161 44.94 -27.91 -8.52
N ALA A 162 44.75 -27.24 -9.63
CA ALA A 162 45.18 -25.85 -9.81
C ALA A 162 44.46 -24.90 -8.83
N ILE A 163 43.14 -25.07 -8.65
CA ILE A 163 42.33 -24.28 -7.72
C ILE A 163 42.68 -24.64 -6.27
N ALA A 164 42.88 -25.93 -6.00
CA ALA A 164 43.28 -26.44 -4.69
C ALA A 164 44.62 -25.85 -4.25
N ASN A 165 45.61 -25.76 -5.14
CA ASN A 165 46.93 -25.16 -4.88
C ASN A 165 46.84 -23.64 -4.68
N ASP A 166 45.99 -22.94 -5.41
CA ASP A 166 45.70 -21.52 -5.21
C ASP A 166 45.10 -21.23 -3.81
N ILE A 167 44.23 -22.11 -3.33
CA ILE A 167 43.64 -21.97 -1.98
C ILE A 167 44.72 -22.21 -0.91
N LYS A 168 45.58 -23.22 -1.11
CA LYS A 168 46.72 -23.50 -0.22
C LYS A 168 47.72 -22.36 -0.15
N SER A 169 47.93 -21.64 -1.26
CA SER A 169 48.84 -20.48 -1.32
C SER A 169 48.25 -19.20 -0.67
N GLY A 170 47.05 -19.28 -0.04
CA GLY A 170 46.43 -18.20 0.76
C GLY A 170 45.19 -17.56 0.14
N ASN A 171 44.79 -17.93 -1.08
CA ASN A 171 43.60 -17.36 -1.73
C ASN A 171 42.33 -18.14 -1.34
N GLN A 172 41.91 -18.04 -0.05
CA GLN A 172 40.74 -18.74 0.50
C GLN A 172 39.40 -18.33 -0.17
N GLY A 173 39.33 -17.20 -0.88
CA GLY A 173 38.17 -16.77 -1.63
C GLY A 173 37.72 -17.75 -2.71
N LYS A 174 38.69 -18.48 -3.31
CA LYS A 174 38.40 -19.49 -4.36
C LYS A 174 37.82 -20.81 -3.84
N ALA A 175 37.77 -21.02 -2.53
CA ALA A 175 37.11 -22.20 -1.94
C ALA A 175 35.62 -22.31 -2.34
N GLY A 176 34.94 -21.18 -2.57
CA GLY A 176 33.57 -21.15 -3.06
C GLY A 176 33.34 -21.89 -4.38
N ILE A 177 34.38 -21.93 -5.27
CA ILE A 177 34.30 -22.63 -6.56
C ILE A 177 34.27 -24.14 -6.34
N LEU A 178 35.11 -24.67 -5.43
CA LEU A 178 35.15 -26.10 -5.10
C LEU A 178 33.85 -26.51 -4.37
N VAL A 179 33.36 -25.67 -3.46
CA VAL A 179 32.07 -25.89 -2.77
C VAL A 179 30.90 -26.01 -3.78
N GLY A 180 30.85 -25.10 -4.79
CA GLY A 180 29.85 -25.17 -5.85
C GLY A 180 29.90 -26.49 -6.65
N LYS A 181 31.11 -26.98 -6.95
CA LYS A 181 31.31 -28.26 -7.67
C LYS A 181 30.92 -29.47 -6.81
N VAL A 182 31.21 -29.45 -5.51
CA VAL A 182 30.79 -30.50 -4.58
C VAL A 182 29.27 -30.54 -4.50
N ILE A 183 28.59 -29.39 -4.36
CA ILE A 183 27.13 -29.29 -4.34
C ILE A 183 26.52 -29.82 -5.65
N ALA A 184 27.17 -29.59 -6.80
CA ALA A 184 26.70 -30.11 -8.08
C ALA A 184 26.71 -31.67 -8.13
N ILE A 185 27.62 -32.30 -7.40
CA ILE A 185 27.73 -33.78 -7.34
C ILE A 185 26.72 -34.37 -6.34
N ILE A 186 26.63 -33.79 -5.13
CA ILE A 186 25.86 -34.37 -4.03
C ILE A 186 24.42 -33.81 -3.90
N GLY A 187 24.09 -32.73 -4.63
CA GLY A 187 22.80 -32.06 -4.52
C GLY A 187 22.72 -31.07 -3.35
N LYS A 188 21.52 -30.47 -3.16
CA LYS A 188 21.29 -29.36 -2.19
C LYS A 188 21.02 -29.85 -0.74
N GLY A 189 21.25 -31.12 -0.45
CA GLY A 189 20.94 -31.74 0.86
C GLY A 189 22.01 -31.56 1.94
N ALA A 190 23.15 -30.89 1.66
CA ALA A 190 24.20 -30.63 2.63
C ALA A 190 24.50 -29.12 2.75
N SER A 191 24.85 -28.68 3.98
CA SER A 191 25.18 -27.28 4.25
C SER A 191 26.44 -26.82 3.52
N GLY A 192 26.36 -25.71 2.78
CA GLY A 192 27.51 -25.11 2.10
C GLY A 192 28.66 -24.75 3.05
N LYS A 193 28.36 -24.46 4.32
CA LYS A 193 29.35 -24.18 5.38
C LYS A 193 30.07 -25.45 5.80
N VAL A 194 29.35 -26.57 5.97
CA VAL A 194 29.93 -27.88 6.27
C VAL A 194 30.83 -28.35 5.11
N ILE A 195 30.39 -28.22 3.86
CA ILE A 195 31.21 -28.55 2.67
C ILE A 195 32.45 -27.66 2.61
N ARG A 196 32.33 -26.36 2.90
CA ARG A 196 33.45 -25.44 2.89
C ARG A 196 34.51 -25.78 3.98
N GLY A 197 34.04 -26.11 5.19
CA GLY A 197 34.88 -26.59 6.26
C GLY A 197 35.61 -27.87 5.83
N GLY A 198 34.88 -28.86 5.32
CA GLY A 198 35.48 -30.10 4.82
C GLY A 198 36.49 -29.91 3.68
N VAL A 199 36.27 -28.97 2.75
CA VAL A 199 37.20 -28.62 1.68
C VAL A 199 38.48 -28.02 2.26
N LEU A 200 38.37 -27.07 3.21
CA LEU A 200 39.53 -26.44 3.85
C LEU A 200 40.31 -27.45 4.70
N ASP A 201 39.62 -28.30 5.46
CA ASP A 201 40.23 -29.36 6.28
C ASP A 201 40.93 -30.43 5.41
N ALA A 202 40.36 -30.82 4.29
CA ALA A 202 40.96 -31.77 3.36
C ALA A 202 42.23 -31.18 2.67
N LEU A 203 42.23 -29.86 2.46
CA LEU A 203 43.40 -29.15 1.91
C LEU A 203 44.49 -28.92 2.94
N SER A 204 44.17 -28.77 4.25
CA SER A 204 45.10 -28.59 5.35
C SER A 204 45.76 -29.89 5.82
N LYS A 205 44.99 -31.02 5.84
CA LYS A 205 45.48 -32.33 6.29
C LYS A 205 46.59 -32.96 5.40
N LYS A 206 46.86 -32.44 4.23
CA LYS A 206 47.96 -32.90 3.37
C LYS A 206 49.33 -32.29 3.72
N ASP A 207 49.43 -31.36 4.70
CA ASP A 207 50.69 -30.67 5.09
C ASP A 207 51.14 -30.96 6.54
N GLU A 208 50.51 -31.84 7.30
CA GLU A 208 50.98 -32.27 8.62
C GLU A 208 52.01 -33.41 8.53
N ARG A 209 53.08 -33.14 7.81
CA ARG A 209 54.42 -33.72 8.06
C ARG A 209 55.44 -32.60 8.01
N LEU A 210 55.42 -31.72 9.02
CA LEU A 210 56.59 -30.95 9.47
C LEU A 210 56.14 -29.79 10.41
N LYS A 211 56.61 -29.96 11.63
CA LYS A 211 56.83 -28.96 12.69
C LYS A 211 55.79 -28.80 13.78
N THR A 212 56.16 -29.41 14.87
CA THR A 212 55.89 -29.15 16.29
C THR A 212 56.34 -27.76 16.73
N GLU A 213 55.67 -27.30 17.81
CA GLU A 213 56.04 -26.27 18.80
C GLU A 213 55.78 -24.81 18.42
N ASP A 214 54.86 -24.13 19.06
CA ASP A 214 54.95 -23.50 20.37
C ASP A 214 53.60 -22.94 20.87
N GLN A 215 53.42 -23.09 22.18
CA GLN A 215 52.31 -22.54 22.96
C GLN A 215 52.50 -21.04 23.15
N ASN A 216 51.42 -20.26 23.18
CA ASN A 216 51.14 -19.36 24.31
C ASN A 216 49.74 -18.72 24.20
N GLU A 217 49.08 -18.77 25.31
CA GLU A 217 47.83 -18.09 25.62
C GLU A 217 47.98 -16.57 25.57
N THR A 218 47.00 -15.88 25.00
CA THR A 218 46.64 -14.55 25.51
C THR A 218 45.15 -14.25 25.29
N ASN A 219 44.46 -14.09 26.41
CA ASN A 219 43.15 -13.50 26.52
C ASN A 219 43.11 -12.10 25.89
N VAL A 220 42.25 -11.87 24.95
CA VAL A 220 41.87 -10.52 24.53
C VAL A 220 40.36 -10.38 24.57
N ARG A 221 39.90 -9.47 25.44
CA ARG A 221 38.55 -8.94 25.48
C ARG A 221 38.20 -8.34 24.11
N LEU A 222 37.15 -8.81 23.49
CA LEU A 222 36.55 -8.21 22.28
C LEU A 222 35.65 -7.04 22.68
N SER A 223 36.15 -5.83 22.49
CA SER A 223 35.35 -4.64 22.28
C SER A 223 34.89 -4.63 20.81
N ALA A 224 33.62 -4.41 20.57
CA ALA A 224 33.06 -4.34 19.23
C ALA A 224 33.65 -3.15 18.45
N PRO A 225 34.10 -3.35 17.20
CA PRO A 225 34.60 -2.26 16.38
C PRO A 225 33.48 -1.40 15.80
N ASP A 226 33.70 -0.09 15.79
CA ASP A 226 32.83 0.95 15.17
C ASP A 226 32.64 0.82 13.65
N SER A 227 33.15 -0.24 13.02
CA SER A 227 33.07 -0.46 11.58
C SER A 227 31.69 -0.87 11.03
N TYR A 228 30.71 -1.13 11.90
CA TYR A 228 29.37 -1.57 11.45
C TYR A 228 28.51 -0.42 10.89
N ARG A 229 28.81 0.82 11.24
CA ARG A 229 28.12 1.99 10.67
C ARG A 229 28.56 2.27 9.23
N ASP A 230 29.84 2.07 8.93
CA ASP A 230 30.38 2.33 7.60
C ASP A 230 30.05 1.21 6.60
N GLU A 231 29.90 -0.05 7.04
CA GLU A 231 29.48 -1.16 6.16
C GLU A 231 28.00 -1.13 5.77
N VAL A 232 27.12 -0.59 6.60
CA VAL A 232 25.70 -0.41 6.25
C VAL A 232 25.53 0.75 5.28
N GLN A 233 26.31 1.82 5.41
CA GLN A 233 26.37 2.88 4.40
C GLN A 233 27.03 2.40 3.10
N ALA A 234 28.06 1.57 3.16
CA ALA A 234 28.75 1.06 1.98
C ALA A 234 27.97 -0.03 1.21
N LYS A 235 27.03 -0.77 1.84
CA LYS A 235 26.20 -1.77 1.16
C LYS A 235 24.91 -1.19 0.55
N THR A 236 24.49 0.00 0.95
CA THR A 236 23.44 0.76 0.28
C THR A 236 23.95 1.56 -0.92
N THR A 237 25.26 1.66 -1.11
CA THR A 237 25.90 2.43 -2.20
C THR A 237 26.42 1.58 -3.36
N LYS A 238 26.13 0.28 -3.44
CA LYS A 238 26.49 -0.51 -4.63
C LYS A 238 25.28 -0.80 -5.48
N THR A 239 25.31 -0.15 -6.65
CA THR A 239 24.59 -0.35 -7.91
C THR A 239 23.31 0.47 -8.11
N ARG A 240 23.49 1.76 -8.26
CA ARG A 240 22.98 2.52 -9.40
C ARG A 240 24.09 3.51 -9.70
N ASP A 241 24.59 3.54 -10.93
CA ASP A 241 25.41 4.64 -11.38
C ASP A 241 24.69 5.91 -10.97
N GLU A 242 25.23 6.63 -9.98
CA GLU A 242 24.69 7.93 -9.61
C GLU A 242 24.90 8.82 -10.81
N GLU A 243 23.83 9.06 -11.53
CA GLU A 243 23.81 9.96 -12.65
C GLU A 243 24.12 11.36 -12.10
N ILE A 244 25.41 11.75 -12.25
CA ILE A 244 25.87 13.08 -11.87
C ILE A 244 25.25 14.05 -12.85
N LEU A 245 24.23 14.78 -12.40
CA LEU A 245 23.67 15.88 -13.17
C LEU A 245 24.63 17.07 -13.15
N PRO A 246 24.83 17.75 -14.28
CA PRO A 246 25.64 18.96 -14.30
C PRO A 246 25.05 20.02 -13.36
N GLU A 247 25.90 20.74 -12.65
CA GLU A 247 25.48 21.87 -11.84
C GLU A 247 24.91 22.96 -12.75
N ILE A 248 23.64 23.32 -12.50
CA ILE A 248 22.98 24.45 -13.15
C ILE A 248 23.06 25.64 -12.19
N PRO A 249 23.62 26.78 -12.61
CA PRO A 249 23.68 27.96 -11.75
C PRO A 249 22.27 28.39 -11.37
N ILE A 250 22.05 28.65 -10.07
CA ILE A 250 20.79 29.15 -9.57
C ILE A 250 20.68 30.63 -9.95
N ILE A 251 19.83 30.93 -10.92
CA ILE A 251 19.48 32.30 -11.32
C ILE A 251 18.17 32.66 -10.63
N ILE A 252 18.22 33.64 -9.75
CA ILE A 252 17.02 34.19 -9.11
C ILE A 252 16.39 35.20 -10.07
N LYS A 253 15.17 34.92 -10.51
CA LYS A 253 14.36 35.83 -11.37
C LYS A 253 13.09 36.22 -10.62
N ASP A 254 12.65 37.44 -10.81
CA ASP A 254 11.38 37.93 -10.27
C ASP A 254 10.19 37.21 -10.89
N ASN A 255 10.30 36.80 -12.15
CA ASN A 255 9.25 36.07 -12.85
C ASN A 255 9.84 35.07 -13.85
N TYR A 256 9.50 33.78 -13.68
CA TYR A 256 9.93 32.70 -14.57
C TYR A 256 8.96 32.42 -15.72
N ARG A 257 7.81 33.09 -15.75
CA ARG A 257 6.82 32.94 -16.83
C ARG A 257 5.88 34.14 -16.87
N THR A 258 5.41 34.44 -18.07
CA THR A 258 4.35 35.44 -18.29
C THR A 258 2.96 34.80 -18.33
N HIS A 259 2.86 33.58 -18.91
CA HIS A 259 1.61 32.87 -19.13
C HIS A 259 1.69 31.41 -18.68
N LYS A 260 0.54 30.81 -18.40
CA LYS A 260 0.35 29.38 -18.33
C LYS A 260 -0.06 28.85 -19.70
N ALA A 261 0.25 27.59 -20.00
CA ALA A 261 -0.21 26.92 -21.22
C ALA A 261 -1.75 27.04 -21.40
N SER A 262 -2.50 26.93 -20.31
CA SER A 262 -3.97 27.04 -20.31
C SER A 262 -4.52 28.43 -20.66
N GLN A 263 -3.70 29.47 -20.64
CA GLN A 263 -4.11 30.84 -20.96
C GLN A 263 -3.92 31.19 -22.45
N LEU A 264 -3.12 30.39 -23.18
CA LEU A 264 -2.84 30.61 -24.59
C LEU A 264 -3.97 30.07 -25.47
N SER A 265 -4.30 30.82 -26.49
CA SER A 265 -5.31 30.48 -27.51
C SER A 265 -4.88 31.09 -28.86
N GLU A 266 -5.66 30.87 -29.91
CA GLU A 266 -5.42 31.49 -31.22
C GLU A 266 -5.37 33.04 -31.12
N GLY A 267 -6.06 33.63 -30.15
CA GLY A 267 -5.97 35.07 -29.88
C GLY A 267 -4.60 35.52 -29.38
N SER A 268 -3.74 34.61 -28.95
CA SER A 268 -2.37 34.91 -28.48
C SER A 268 -1.33 34.87 -29.62
N ILE A 269 -1.73 34.61 -30.86
CA ILE A 269 -0.82 34.58 -32.03
C ILE A 269 -0.12 35.97 -32.11
N SER A 270 1.18 35.92 -32.37
CA SER A 270 2.10 37.06 -32.41
C SER A 270 2.48 37.68 -31.04
N GLU A 271 1.96 37.17 -29.92
CA GLU A 271 2.40 37.55 -28.59
C GLU A 271 3.75 36.94 -28.24
N LYS A 272 4.67 37.76 -27.68
CA LYS A 272 5.91 37.25 -27.07
C LYS A 272 5.60 36.82 -25.65
N VAL A 273 5.79 35.52 -25.36
CA VAL A 273 5.47 34.91 -24.07
C VAL A 273 6.66 34.13 -23.52
N THR A 274 6.72 34.01 -22.21
CA THR A 274 7.61 33.10 -21.48
C THR A 274 6.78 32.03 -20.81
N LEU A 275 7.08 30.75 -21.10
CA LEU A 275 6.46 29.58 -20.48
C LEU A 275 7.50 28.84 -19.65
N SER A 276 7.10 28.35 -18.49
CA SER A 276 7.95 27.45 -17.69
C SER A 276 7.15 26.22 -17.27
N GLY A 277 7.80 25.07 -17.36
CA GLY A 277 7.14 23.80 -17.05
C GLY A 277 8.07 22.60 -17.14
N TRP A 278 7.45 21.43 -17.09
CA TRP A 278 8.13 20.15 -17.16
C TRP A 278 8.14 19.63 -18.59
N VAL A 279 9.28 19.16 -19.06
CA VAL A 279 9.43 18.47 -20.34
C VAL A 279 8.63 17.17 -20.29
N SER A 280 7.63 17.03 -21.13
CA SER A 280 6.84 15.80 -21.26
C SER A 280 7.43 14.84 -22.29
N SER A 281 7.89 15.38 -23.42
CA SER A 281 8.58 14.63 -24.48
C SER A 281 9.45 15.58 -25.31
N VAL A 282 10.48 15.02 -25.93
CA VAL A 282 11.34 15.72 -26.90
C VAL A 282 11.31 14.91 -28.19
N ARG A 283 11.13 15.57 -29.33
CA ARG A 283 11.15 14.98 -30.65
C ARG A 283 12.14 15.75 -31.52
N ASP A 284 13.13 15.07 -32.05
CA ASP A 284 14.11 15.61 -32.99
C ASP A 284 13.69 15.27 -34.44
N HIS A 285 13.58 16.29 -35.27
CA HIS A 285 13.29 16.17 -36.71
C HIS A 285 14.43 16.79 -37.56
N GLY A 286 15.66 16.76 -37.06
CA GLY A 286 16.83 17.28 -37.74
C GLY A 286 16.95 18.80 -37.60
N GLU A 287 16.44 19.58 -38.54
CA GLU A 287 16.49 21.04 -38.49
C GLU A 287 15.57 21.67 -37.41
N LEU A 288 14.58 20.91 -36.97
CA LEU A 288 13.61 21.35 -35.95
C LEU A 288 13.54 20.36 -34.79
N MET A 289 13.41 20.89 -33.61
CA MET A 289 13.12 20.10 -32.41
C MET A 289 11.80 20.58 -31.80
N PHE A 290 10.99 19.62 -31.36
CA PHE A 290 9.74 19.89 -30.67
C PHE A 290 9.81 19.37 -29.24
N ILE A 291 9.45 20.23 -28.29
CA ILE A 291 9.32 19.88 -26.88
C ILE A 291 7.86 20.06 -26.48
N ASP A 292 7.27 19.00 -25.94
CA ASP A 292 5.99 19.08 -25.28
C ASP A 292 6.21 19.54 -23.84
N LEU A 293 5.84 20.79 -23.55
CA LEU A 293 5.99 21.40 -22.24
C LEU A 293 4.67 21.30 -21.48
N ARG A 294 4.71 20.75 -20.28
CA ARG A 294 3.56 20.64 -19.37
C ARG A 294 3.74 21.60 -18.21
N ASP A 295 2.73 22.39 -17.92
CA ASP A 295 2.74 23.32 -16.79
C ASP A 295 1.86 22.85 -15.61
N SER A 296 1.65 23.74 -14.64
CA SER A 296 0.83 23.47 -13.45
C SER A 296 -0.67 23.30 -13.74
N SER A 297 -1.18 23.66 -14.91
CA SER A 297 -2.54 23.36 -15.35
C SER A 297 -2.69 21.92 -15.87
N ASN A 298 -1.57 21.23 -16.05
CA ASN A 298 -1.44 19.91 -16.68
C ASN A 298 -1.76 19.92 -18.18
N GLU A 299 -1.84 21.11 -18.78
CA GLU A 299 -1.94 21.30 -20.20
C GLU A 299 -0.57 21.14 -20.86
N ILE A 300 -0.58 20.53 -22.02
CA ILE A 300 0.62 20.37 -22.85
C ILE A 300 0.60 21.47 -23.92
N PHE A 301 1.69 22.19 -24.06
CA PHE A 301 1.92 23.16 -25.09
C PHE A 301 3.17 22.78 -25.90
N GLN A 302 3.10 22.79 -27.22
CA GLN A 302 4.23 22.49 -28.07
C GLN A 302 5.16 23.69 -28.20
N VAL A 303 6.43 23.45 -28.00
CA VAL A 303 7.53 24.39 -28.16
C VAL A 303 8.36 23.93 -29.34
N ARG A 304 8.62 24.83 -30.29
CA ARG A 304 9.43 24.57 -31.49
C ARG A 304 10.75 25.33 -31.39
N LEU A 305 11.86 24.61 -31.61
CA LEU A 305 13.20 25.16 -31.70
C LEU A 305 13.77 24.86 -33.08
N SER A 306 14.50 25.82 -33.65
CA SER A 306 15.23 25.63 -34.94
C SER A 306 16.74 25.55 -34.68
N ARG A 307 17.49 24.81 -35.51
CA ARG A 307 18.95 24.79 -35.45
C ARG A 307 19.58 26.14 -35.74
N GLU A 308 18.92 26.97 -36.53
CA GLU A 308 19.35 28.32 -36.80
C GLU A 308 19.43 29.18 -35.51
N SER A 309 18.39 29.09 -34.66
CA SER A 309 18.33 29.81 -33.38
C SER A 309 19.10 29.12 -32.25
N PHE A 310 19.24 27.81 -32.31
CA PHE A 310 19.87 26.97 -31.28
C PHE A 310 20.90 26.01 -31.89
N PRO A 311 22.15 26.46 -32.13
CA PRO A 311 23.20 25.61 -32.73
C PRO A 311 23.50 24.34 -31.92
N ASN A 312 23.26 24.35 -30.61
CA ASN A 312 23.51 23.23 -29.69
C ASN A 312 22.29 22.33 -29.46
N LEU A 313 21.37 22.20 -30.43
CA LEU A 313 20.21 21.32 -30.32
C LEU A 313 20.55 19.88 -29.89
N ASP A 314 21.70 19.36 -30.29
CA ASP A 314 22.15 17.99 -29.95
C ASP A 314 22.33 17.80 -28.43
N GLU A 315 22.60 18.87 -27.67
CA GLU A 315 22.64 18.80 -26.20
C GLU A 315 21.23 18.76 -25.61
N LEU A 316 20.27 19.44 -26.25
CA LEU A 316 18.88 19.50 -25.82
C LEU A 316 18.13 18.19 -26.12
N VAL A 317 18.57 17.39 -27.09
CA VAL A 317 18.04 16.01 -27.33
C VAL A 317 18.19 15.14 -26.07
N LYS A 318 19.20 15.42 -25.24
CA LYS A 318 19.48 14.70 -23.99
C LYS A 318 18.56 15.11 -22.82
N LEU A 319 17.68 16.12 -22.99
CA LEU A 319 16.71 16.51 -21.98
C LEU A 319 15.78 15.34 -21.68
N LYS A 320 15.80 14.90 -20.45
CA LYS A 320 14.94 13.82 -19.98
C LYS A 320 13.54 14.33 -19.66
N PRO A 321 12.52 13.48 -19.80
CA PRO A 321 11.19 13.79 -19.29
C PRO A 321 11.25 14.26 -17.83
N GLU A 322 10.40 15.22 -17.48
CA GLU A 322 10.32 15.86 -16.17
C GLU A 322 11.49 16.80 -15.82
N SER A 323 12.44 17.06 -16.73
CA SER A 323 13.32 18.24 -16.60
C SER A 323 12.48 19.52 -16.65
N VAL A 324 12.92 20.55 -15.96
CA VAL A 324 12.22 21.86 -15.87
C VAL A 324 12.96 22.87 -16.73
N ILE A 325 12.22 23.49 -17.64
CA ILE A 325 12.75 24.52 -18.54
C ILE A 325 11.88 25.77 -18.51
N SER A 326 12.49 26.90 -18.85
CA SER A 326 11.84 28.16 -19.15
C SER A 326 12.14 28.48 -20.61
N VAL A 327 11.10 28.80 -21.40
CA VAL A 327 11.22 29.11 -22.82
C VAL A 327 10.54 30.41 -23.14
N THR A 328 11.20 31.27 -23.87
CA THR A 328 10.65 32.54 -24.36
C THR A 328 10.58 32.53 -25.88
N GLY A 329 9.48 32.95 -26.42
CA GLY A 329 9.29 32.98 -27.87
C GLY A 329 8.01 33.68 -28.29
N VAL A 330 7.66 33.54 -29.55
CA VAL A 330 6.43 34.10 -30.15
C VAL A 330 5.43 32.96 -30.40
N VAL A 331 4.18 33.16 -30.03
CA VAL A 331 3.10 32.23 -30.34
C VAL A 331 2.80 32.32 -31.82
N VAL A 332 2.88 31.19 -32.53
CA VAL A 332 2.63 31.06 -33.94
C VAL A 332 1.57 30.00 -34.25
N GLN A 333 0.91 30.16 -35.40
CA GLN A 333 0.00 29.13 -35.90
C GLN A 333 0.79 27.98 -36.47
N ARG A 334 0.40 26.73 -36.18
CA ARG A 334 0.96 25.54 -36.83
C ARG A 334 0.46 25.45 -38.30
N LYS A 335 1.16 24.69 -39.11
CA LYS A 335 0.63 24.29 -40.40
C LYS A 335 -0.61 23.42 -40.23
N GLU A 336 -1.58 23.50 -41.13
CA GLU A 336 -2.83 22.76 -41.01
C GLU A 336 -2.60 21.24 -40.87
N ASP A 337 -1.62 20.70 -41.61
CA ASP A 337 -1.23 19.28 -41.56
C ASP A 337 -0.65 18.85 -40.18
N ASP A 338 -0.17 19.81 -39.38
CA ASP A 338 0.45 19.58 -38.07
C ASP A 338 -0.51 19.86 -36.89
N TYR A 339 -1.80 20.10 -37.18
CA TYR A 339 -2.80 20.33 -36.13
C TYR A 339 -3.00 19.08 -35.28
N ASN A 340 -3.02 19.27 -33.96
CA ASN A 340 -3.22 18.18 -33.01
C ASN A 340 -4.52 18.36 -32.22
N ALA A 341 -5.58 17.72 -32.72
CA ALA A 341 -6.89 17.78 -32.08
C ALA A 341 -6.93 17.19 -30.64
N SER A 342 -5.91 16.45 -30.22
CA SER A 342 -5.82 15.92 -28.84
C SER A 342 -5.35 16.95 -27.82
N LEU A 343 -4.79 18.07 -28.26
CA LEU A 343 -4.34 19.16 -27.42
C LEU A 343 -5.33 20.33 -27.47
N ARG A 344 -5.58 20.96 -26.33
CA ARG A 344 -6.47 22.13 -26.25
C ARG A 344 -6.01 23.28 -27.16
N ALA A 345 -4.72 23.52 -27.18
CA ALA A 345 -4.09 24.55 -28.03
C ALA A 345 -3.32 23.89 -29.19
N GLY A 346 -3.91 22.89 -29.85
CA GLY A 346 -3.25 22.08 -30.86
C GLY A 346 -3.07 22.76 -32.22
N THR A 347 -3.65 23.92 -32.45
CA THR A 347 -3.50 24.74 -33.69
C THR A 347 -2.34 25.73 -33.59
N ILE A 348 -1.79 25.98 -32.39
CA ILE A 348 -0.73 26.94 -32.14
C ILE A 348 0.48 26.28 -31.45
N GLU A 349 1.63 26.93 -31.56
CA GLU A 349 2.88 26.52 -30.92
C GLU A 349 3.74 27.74 -30.55
N LEU A 350 4.77 27.53 -29.72
CA LEU A 350 5.75 28.57 -29.40
C LEU A 350 6.97 28.44 -30.31
N GLU A 351 7.21 29.41 -31.16
CA GLU A 351 8.48 29.59 -31.85
C GLU A 351 9.49 30.22 -30.91
N THR A 352 10.46 29.43 -30.47
CA THR A 352 11.32 29.76 -29.33
C THR A 352 12.52 30.58 -29.76
N SER A 353 12.78 31.68 -29.06
CA SER A 353 13.99 32.52 -29.21
C SER A 353 15.00 32.32 -28.06
N GLU A 354 14.53 31.91 -26.86
CA GLU A 354 15.37 31.72 -25.70
C GLU A 354 14.93 30.46 -24.93
N LEU A 355 15.89 29.66 -24.47
CA LEU A 355 15.63 28.48 -23.64
C LEU A 355 16.62 28.45 -22.48
N GLU A 356 16.10 28.26 -21.28
CA GLU A 356 16.88 28.10 -20.06
C GLU A 356 16.49 26.79 -19.37
N ILE A 357 17.48 25.98 -19.01
CA ILE A 357 17.29 24.78 -18.23
C ILE A 357 17.31 25.17 -16.76
N LEU A 358 16.16 25.07 -16.10
CA LEU A 358 16.03 25.40 -14.67
C LEU A 358 16.44 24.23 -13.79
N ASN A 359 16.14 23.00 -14.21
CA ASN A 359 16.53 21.78 -13.50
C ASN A 359 16.52 20.56 -14.41
N LEU A 360 17.50 19.68 -14.28
CA LEU A 360 17.56 18.42 -14.99
C LEU A 360 16.95 17.28 -14.15
N SER A 361 16.19 16.41 -14.77
CA SER A 361 15.65 15.23 -14.11
C SER A 361 16.60 14.04 -14.22
N LYS A 362 16.62 13.19 -13.19
CA LYS A 362 17.18 11.84 -13.24
C LYS A 362 16.24 10.92 -14.04
N THR A 363 16.70 9.72 -14.35
CA THR A 363 15.87 8.68 -14.95
C THR A 363 14.69 8.37 -14.04
N LEU A 364 13.47 8.41 -14.59
CA LEU A 364 12.25 8.22 -13.83
C LEU A 364 12.06 6.74 -13.44
N PRO A 365 11.53 6.45 -12.25
CA PRO A 365 11.21 5.08 -11.84
C PRO A 365 10.03 4.48 -12.61
N PHE A 366 9.18 5.32 -13.22
CA PHE A 366 8.06 4.95 -14.07
C PHE A 366 7.67 6.11 -14.99
N GLU A 367 7.01 5.78 -16.10
CA GLU A 367 6.47 6.77 -17.05
C GLU A 367 5.23 7.46 -16.46
N ILE A 368 5.23 8.80 -16.35
CA ILE A 368 4.14 9.58 -15.74
C ILE A 368 2.78 9.31 -16.42
N LYS A 369 2.73 9.26 -17.74
CA LYS A 369 1.49 8.99 -18.51
C LYS A 369 0.88 7.62 -18.19
N ARG A 370 1.70 6.65 -17.81
CA ARG A 370 1.30 5.28 -17.48
C ARG A 370 1.41 4.94 -16.00
N ALA A 371 1.53 5.94 -15.14
CA ALA A 371 1.70 5.75 -13.70
C ALA A 371 0.65 4.79 -13.10
N THR A 372 -0.63 4.94 -13.47
CA THR A 372 -1.73 4.08 -12.97
C THR A 372 -1.60 2.59 -13.33
N LYS A 373 -0.75 2.25 -14.33
CA LYS A 373 -0.44 0.86 -14.73
C LYS A 373 0.86 0.34 -14.09
N SER A 374 1.59 1.19 -13.37
CA SER A 374 2.84 0.84 -12.70
C SER A 374 2.56 0.18 -11.35
N ASN A 375 3.58 -0.53 -10.81
CA ASN A 375 3.48 -1.16 -9.50
C ASN A 375 3.12 -0.13 -8.41
N GLU A 376 2.14 -0.44 -7.59
CA GLU A 376 1.60 0.45 -6.58
C GLU A 376 2.64 0.84 -5.51
N THR A 377 3.49 -0.09 -5.09
CA THR A 377 4.58 0.18 -4.13
C THR A 377 5.54 1.24 -4.65
N VAL A 378 5.92 1.17 -5.95
CA VAL A 378 6.79 2.16 -6.58
C VAL A 378 6.08 3.52 -6.69
N ARG A 379 4.78 3.53 -7.01
CA ARG A 379 3.96 4.75 -7.03
C ARG A 379 3.89 5.41 -5.66
N PHE A 380 3.73 4.65 -4.59
CA PHE A 380 3.73 5.17 -3.23
C PHE A 380 5.10 5.71 -2.81
N GLN A 381 6.19 5.03 -3.16
CA GLN A 381 7.55 5.49 -2.89
C GLN A 381 7.84 6.84 -3.57
N TYR A 382 7.35 7.03 -4.80
CA TYR A 382 7.52 8.25 -5.59
C TYR A 382 6.19 9.01 -5.77
N LYS A 383 5.46 9.19 -4.69
CA LYS A 383 4.12 9.79 -4.68
C LYS A 383 4.05 11.15 -5.38
N PHE A 384 5.11 11.96 -5.26
CA PHE A 384 5.21 13.26 -5.93
C PHE A 384 5.22 13.15 -7.47
N LEU A 385 5.76 12.06 -8.03
CA LEU A 385 5.67 11.79 -9.48
C LEU A 385 4.29 11.23 -9.85
N ASP A 386 3.71 10.36 -9.02
CA ASP A 386 2.37 9.83 -9.23
C ASP A 386 1.32 10.95 -9.33
N HIS A 387 1.45 12.00 -8.51
CA HIS A 387 0.58 13.19 -8.55
C HIS A 387 0.72 14.04 -9.82
N ARG A 388 1.75 13.82 -10.64
CA ARG A 388 1.88 14.47 -11.95
C ARG A 388 1.06 13.76 -13.03
N ASN A 389 0.63 12.53 -12.79
CA ASN A 389 -0.32 11.83 -13.67
C ASN A 389 -1.67 12.57 -13.67
N ASN A 390 -2.26 12.71 -14.87
CA ASN A 390 -3.48 13.49 -15.03
C ASN A 390 -4.67 12.93 -14.25
N ASP A 391 -4.85 11.61 -14.25
CA ASP A 391 -5.98 10.95 -13.58
C ASP A 391 -5.87 11.11 -12.06
N VAL A 392 -4.68 10.92 -11.48
CA VAL A 392 -4.43 11.12 -10.06
C VAL A 392 -4.64 12.58 -9.65
N ARG A 393 -4.09 13.51 -10.44
CA ARG A 393 -4.24 14.95 -10.22
C ARG A 393 -5.69 15.39 -10.30
N LYS A 394 -6.45 14.88 -11.29
CA LYS A 394 -7.87 15.21 -11.51
C LYS A 394 -8.71 14.90 -10.27
N ALA A 395 -8.43 13.79 -9.59
CA ALA A 395 -9.14 13.45 -8.35
C ALA A 395 -8.94 14.53 -7.27
N ILE A 396 -7.70 15.00 -7.07
CA ILE A 396 -7.39 16.07 -6.10
C ILE A 396 -8.06 17.39 -6.48
N VAL A 397 -7.99 17.76 -7.77
CA VAL A 397 -8.62 19.00 -8.27
C VAL A 397 -10.14 18.93 -8.14
N ASN A 398 -10.76 17.77 -8.46
CA ASN A 398 -12.19 17.60 -8.30
C ASN A 398 -12.61 17.66 -6.84
N ARG A 399 -11.83 17.07 -5.92
CA ARG A 399 -12.07 17.21 -4.48
C ARG A 399 -12.10 18.70 -4.05
N HIS A 400 -11.11 19.49 -4.50
CA HIS A 400 -11.09 20.94 -4.22
C HIS A 400 -12.35 21.63 -4.75
N LYS A 401 -12.75 21.34 -6.01
CA LYS A 401 -13.96 21.91 -6.62
C LYS A 401 -15.24 21.52 -5.88
N VAL A 402 -15.34 20.27 -5.46
CA VAL A 402 -16.49 19.77 -4.66
C VAL A 402 -16.59 20.52 -3.34
N ILE A 403 -15.48 20.58 -2.58
CA ILE A 403 -15.46 21.26 -1.27
C ILE A 403 -15.82 22.75 -1.43
N LYS A 404 -15.23 23.43 -2.42
CA LYS A 404 -15.55 24.83 -2.69
C LYS A 404 -17.04 24.99 -3.01
N LEU A 405 -17.59 24.17 -3.90
CA LEU A 405 -19.01 24.24 -4.27
C LEU A 405 -19.93 24.01 -3.08
N LEU A 406 -19.60 23.04 -2.21
CA LEU A 406 -20.40 22.75 -1.02
C LEU A 406 -20.41 23.94 -0.07
N ARG A 407 -19.26 24.60 0.13
CA ARG A 407 -19.19 25.85 0.91
C ARG A 407 -20.06 26.94 0.30
N ASP A 408 -19.93 27.17 -1.02
CA ASP A 408 -20.72 28.18 -1.73
C ASP A 408 -22.23 27.91 -1.61
N ILE A 409 -22.68 26.64 -1.66
CA ILE A 409 -24.10 26.28 -1.51
C ILE A 409 -24.58 26.51 -0.08
N LEU A 410 -23.80 26.08 0.91
CA LEU A 410 -24.18 26.16 2.32
C LEU A 410 -24.15 27.61 2.83
N ASP A 411 -23.17 28.40 2.41
CA ASP A 411 -23.13 29.84 2.71
C ASP A 411 -24.37 30.56 2.16
N ASN A 412 -24.80 30.24 0.93
CA ASN A 412 -26.04 30.79 0.35
C ASN A 412 -27.33 30.28 1.01
N GLU A 413 -27.27 29.26 1.85
CA GLU A 413 -28.37 28.74 2.67
C GLU A 413 -28.25 29.20 4.13
N ASP A 414 -27.44 30.20 4.43
CA ASP A 414 -27.18 30.79 5.74
C ASP A 414 -26.57 29.81 6.77
N PHE A 415 -25.80 28.82 6.32
CA PHE A 415 -25.03 27.96 7.22
C PHE A 415 -23.71 28.64 7.61
N LEU A 416 -23.34 28.48 8.87
CA LEU A 416 -22.05 28.93 9.39
C LEU A 416 -21.05 27.78 9.39
N GLU A 417 -19.88 27.97 8.76
CA GLU A 417 -18.77 27.02 8.89
C GLU A 417 -18.06 27.26 10.21
N ILE A 418 -18.11 26.29 11.12
CA ILE A 418 -17.49 26.40 12.45
C ILE A 418 -16.55 25.21 12.65
N GLU A 419 -15.26 25.49 12.88
CA GLU A 419 -14.28 24.49 13.22
C GLU A 419 -14.40 24.07 14.68
N THR A 420 -14.32 22.77 14.93
CA THR A 420 -14.38 22.17 16.27
C THR A 420 -13.03 21.57 16.65
N PRO A 421 -12.71 21.41 17.95
CA PRO A 421 -11.46 20.81 18.39
C PRO A 421 -11.27 19.39 17.86
N ILE A 422 -10.03 19.09 17.41
CA ILE A 422 -9.60 17.74 17.03
C ILE A 422 -9.04 16.99 18.24
N LEU A 423 -8.34 17.67 19.15
CA LEU A 423 -7.93 17.07 20.43
C LEU A 423 -9.06 17.25 21.44
N SER A 424 -9.81 16.20 21.69
CA SER A 424 -10.99 16.24 22.56
C SER A 424 -10.95 15.15 23.63
N ALA A 425 -11.94 15.16 24.50
CA ALA A 425 -12.23 14.00 25.35
C ALA A 425 -12.87 12.90 24.51
N GLY A 426 -12.74 11.64 24.94
CA GLY A 426 -13.37 10.50 24.30
C GLY A 426 -14.88 10.63 24.25
N THR A 427 -15.47 10.07 23.20
CA THR A 427 -16.91 9.96 23.00
C THR A 427 -17.29 8.50 22.86
N ASP A 428 -18.40 8.09 23.45
CA ASP A 428 -18.90 6.71 23.35
C ASP A 428 -19.61 6.47 21.99
N GLU A 429 -18.99 6.89 20.89
CA GLU A 429 -19.50 6.63 19.53
C GLU A 429 -18.87 5.37 18.95
N GLY A 430 -19.67 4.48 18.50
CA GLY A 430 -19.55 3.22 17.72
C GLY A 430 -18.20 2.59 17.37
N ALA A 431 -17.17 3.34 17.03
CA ALA A 431 -15.84 2.85 16.65
C ALA A 431 -14.81 3.02 17.78
N ARG A 432 -13.69 2.32 17.70
CA ARG A 432 -12.54 2.62 18.57
C ARG A 432 -11.95 3.97 18.21
N GLU A 433 -11.52 4.70 19.23
CA GLU A 433 -10.88 6.01 19.08
C GLU A 433 -9.37 5.88 19.03
N PHE A 434 -8.74 6.72 18.20
CA PHE A 434 -7.31 6.96 18.31
C PHE A 434 -7.03 7.82 19.53
N ILE A 435 -6.11 7.39 20.38
CA ILE A 435 -5.71 8.10 21.57
C ILE A 435 -4.38 8.82 21.37
N VAL A 436 -4.28 10.04 21.90
CA VAL A 436 -3.07 10.86 21.87
C VAL A 436 -2.61 11.11 23.31
N PRO A 437 -1.44 10.58 23.73
CA PRO A 437 -0.96 10.77 25.10
C PRO A 437 -0.72 12.25 25.41
N THR A 438 -1.20 12.72 26.57
CA THR A 438 -0.87 14.06 27.03
C THR A 438 0.45 14.07 27.80
N ARG A 439 1.33 15.01 27.45
CA ARG A 439 2.60 15.20 28.15
C ARG A 439 2.42 15.86 29.54
N LYS A 440 1.34 16.61 29.73
CA LYS A 440 1.13 17.41 30.95
C LYS A 440 0.66 16.60 32.13
N GLN A 441 -0.03 15.48 31.89
CA GLN A 441 -0.61 14.66 32.95
C GLN A 441 -0.42 13.18 32.62
N ALA A 442 0.36 12.48 33.43
CA ALA A 442 0.58 11.04 33.25
C ALA A 442 -0.74 10.25 33.39
N GLY A 443 -0.95 9.29 32.49
CA GLY A 443 -2.17 8.47 32.46
C GLY A 443 -3.40 9.12 31.85
N SER A 444 -3.28 10.36 31.33
CA SER A 444 -4.35 11.06 30.63
C SER A 444 -4.09 11.09 29.13
N PHE A 445 -5.16 11.06 28.33
CA PHE A 445 -5.12 11.02 26.87
C PHE A 445 -6.17 11.98 26.30
N TYR A 446 -5.83 12.57 25.17
CA TYR A 446 -6.82 13.12 24.25
C TYR A 446 -7.26 12.01 23.30
N THR A 447 -8.42 12.18 22.70
CA THR A 447 -8.87 11.34 21.58
C THR A 447 -9.01 12.15 20.31
N LEU A 448 -8.89 11.48 19.17
CA LEU A 448 -9.23 12.06 17.86
C LEU A 448 -10.70 11.79 17.56
N PRO A 449 -11.48 12.79 17.11
CA PRO A 449 -12.93 12.67 16.99
C PRO A 449 -13.34 11.72 15.87
N GLN A 450 -14.33 10.89 16.14
CA GLN A 450 -15.01 10.09 15.12
C GLN A 450 -15.96 10.92 14.26
N ALA A 451 -16.57 11.92 14.85
CA ALA A 451 -17.35 12.99 14.27
C ALA A 451 -17.46 14.12 15.30
N PRO A 452 -17.76 15.38 14.91
CA PRO A 452 -17.89 16.49 15.85
C PRO A 452 -19.29 16.53 16.53
N GLN A 453 -19.87 15.38 16.86
CA GLN A 453 -21.27 15.24 17.26
C GLN A 453 -21.63 16.08 18.50
N GLN A 454 -20.84 16.01 19.55
CA GLN A 454 -21.11 16.76 20.78
C GLN A 454 -21.00 18.27 20.55
N PHE A 455 -20.01 18.71 19.78
CA PHE A 455 -19.80 20.12 19.51
C PHE A 455 -20.93 20.73 18.69
N LYS A 456 -21.40 20.05 17.63
CA LYS A 456 -22.49 20.56 16.81
C LYS A 456 -23.82 20.62 17.57
N GLN A 457 -24.09 19.65 18.46
CA GLN A 457 -25.25 19.70 19.36
C GLN A 457 -25.16 20.87 20.34
N MET A 458 -23.96 21.12 20.91
CA MET A 458 -23.73 22.31 21.77
C MET A 458 -24.00 23.60 21.01
N LEU A 459 -23.59 23.70 19.74
CA LEU A 459 -23.86 24.87 18.90
C LEU A 459 -25.36 25.11 18.73
N MET A 460 -26.16 24.03 18.47
CA MET A 460 -27.61 24.15 18.40
C MET A 460 -28.20 24.66 19.72
N VAL A 461 -27.78 24.10 20.85
CA VAL A 461 -28.22 24.54 22.20
C VAL A 461 -27.78 26.01 22.47
N SER A 462 -26.66 26.44 21.92
CA SER A 462 -26.15 27.80 22.04
C SER A 462 -26.89 28.82 21.14
N GLY A 463 -27.84 28.37 20.34
CA GLY A 463 -28.66 29.24 19.49
C GLY A 463 -28.16 29.42 18.07
N TYR A 464 -27.18 28.61 17.62
CA TYR A 464 -26.82 28.54 16.20
C TYR A 464 -27.83 27.64 15.50
N GLU A 465 -28.52 28.14 14.46
CA GLU A 465 -29.57 27.38 13.81
C GLU A 465 -29.10 26.51 12.66
N LYS A 466 -27.98 26.87 12.01
CA LYS A 466 -27.42 26.17 10.87
C LYS A 466 -25.90 26.15 10.96
N TYR A 467 -25.35 24.96 11.09
CA TYR A 467 -23.91 24.70 11.19
C TYR A 467 -23.46 23.74 10.10
N PHE A 468 -22.26 23.95 9.60
CA PHE A 468 -21.53 22.90 8.88
C PHE A 468 -20.03 22.97 9.15
N GLN A 469 -19.35 21.86 8.84
CA GLN A 469 -17.90 21.74 8.90
C GLN A 469 -17.40 20.74 7.87
N ILE A 470 -16.27 21.03 7.23
CA ILE A 470 -15.50 20.01 6.49
C ILE A 470 -14.59 19.31 7.51
N ALA A 471 -15.16 18.37 8.24
CA ALA A 471 -14.57 17.76 9.42
C ALA A 471 -13.58 16.66 9.08
N ARG A 472 -12.44 16.65 9.78
CA ARG A 472 -11.52 15.50 9.78
C ARG A 472 -12.00 14.52 10.85
N CYS A 473 -12.24 13.27 10.41
CA CYS A 473 -12.75 12.22 11.26
C CYS A 473 -11.79 11.03 11.28
N PHE A 474 -11.74 10.35 12.43
CA PHE A 474 -10.79 9.29 12.70
C PHE A 474 -11.52 8.10 13.33
N ARG A 475 -11.33 6.90 12.78
CA ARG A 475 -11.90 5.67 13.32
C ARG A 475 -10.87 4.56 13.26
N ASP A 476 -10.58 3.94 14.40
CA ASP A 476 -9.67 2.80 14.48
C ASP A 476 -10.47 1.51 14.18
N GLU A 477 -10.72 1.32 12.91
CA GLU A 477 -11.47 0.18 12.36
C GLU A 477 -10.62 -0.53 11.31
N ASP A 478 -10.94 -1.79 11.03
CA ASP A 478 -10.32 -2.54 9.94
C ASP A 478 -10.57 -1.86 8.59
N SER A 479 -9.51 -1.73 7.81
CA SER A 479 -9.59 -1.17 6.46
C SER A 479 -10.39 -2.12 5.56
N ARG A 480 -11.49 -1.63 4.96
CA ARG A 480 -12.32 -2.40 4.04
C ARG A 480 -12.64 -1.56 2.80
N GLY A 481 -12.23 -2.02 1.63
CA GLY A 481 -12.51 -1.34 0.37
C GLY A 481 -12.03 0.11 0.37
N ASP A 482 -12.96 1.06 0.38
CA ASP A 482 -12.71 2.50 0.36
C ASP A 482 -12.68 3.15 1.76
N ARG A 483 -12.81 2.38 2.85
CA ARG A 483 -12.76 2.90 4.22
C ARG A 483 -11.33 3.12 4.67
N GLN A 484 -11.03 4.34 5.08
CA GLN A 484 -9.75 4.76 5.61
C GLN A 484 -9.89 5.11 7.09
N PRO A 485 -8.86 4.88 7.94
CA PRO A 485 -8.91 5.25 9.36
C PRO A 485 -9.01 6.76 9.57
N GLU A 486 -8.58 7.56 8.60
CA GLU A 486 -8.70 9.00 8.55
C GLU A 486 -9.46 9.40 7.28
N PHE A 487 -10.55 10.16 7.42
CA PHE A 487 -11.40 10.59 6.32
C PHE A 487 -12.01 11.95 6.58
N THR A 488 -12.67 12.52 5.58
CA THR A 488 -13.32 13.82 5.69
C THR A 488 -14.83 13.66 5.55
N GLN A 489 -15.58 14.29 6.44
CA GLN A 489 -17.03 14.42 6.33
C GLN A 489 -17.40 15.87 6.00
N LEU A 490 -18.45 16.05 5.21
CA LEU A 490 -19.26 17.25 5.32
C LEU A 490 -20.24 16.98 6.47
N ASP A 491 -20.04 17.62 7.58
CA ASP A 491 -20.89 17.51 8.75
C ASP A 491 -21.83 18.70 8.82
N ILE A 492 -23.12 18.46 9.03
CA ILE A 492 -24.17 19.47 9.01
C ILE A 492 -25.09 19.27 10.21
N GLU A 493 -25.53 20.38 10.82
CA GLU A 493 -26.58 20.36 11.84
C GLU A 493 -27.55 21.52 11.62
N MET A 494 -28.84 21.27 11.73
CA MET A 494 -29.90 22.26 11.53
C MET A 494 -30.90 22.20 12.68
N ALA A 495 -31.19 23.33 13.30
CA ALA A 495 -32.31 23.48 14.21
C ALA A 495 -33.64 23.59 13.44
N TYR A 496 -34.73 23.18 14.05
CA TYR A 496 -36.10 23.28 13.52
C TYR A 496 -36.30 22.62 12.14
N ALA A 497 -35.43 21.68 11.76
CA ALA A 497 -35.48 21.05 10.45
C ALA A 497 -36.45 19.86 10.41
N SER A 498 -37.23 19.80 9.34
CA SER A 498 -37.99 18.60 8.96
C SER A 498 -37.11 17.65 8.13
N MET A 499 -37.53 16.39 7.99
CA MET A 499 -36.90 15.43 7.07
C MET A 499 -36.81 15.99 5.65
N GLN A 500 -37.82 16.69 5.17
CA GLN A 500 -37.85 17.25 3.83
C GLN A 500 -36.80 18.33 3.64
N ASN A 501 -36.54 19.19 4.63
CA ASN A 501 -35.51 20.20 4.55
C ASN A 501 -34.10 19.56 4.33
N ILE A 502 -33.84 18.45 5.00
CA ILE A 502 -32.57 17.72 4.83
C ILE A 502 -32.47 17.08 3.44
N ILE A 503 -33.58 16.49 2.95
CA ILE A 503 -33.63 15.90 1.60
C ILE A 503 -33.40 16.98 0.53
N ASP A 504 -34.08 18.13 0.63
CA ASP A 504 -33.95 19.22 -0.34
C ASP A 504 -32.54 19.81 -0.37
N LEU A 505 -31.94 20.02 0.79
CA LEU A 505 -30.55 20.51 0.89
C LEU A 505 -29.56 19.53 0.25
N ASN A 506 -29.67 18.22 0.58
CA ASN A 506 -28.81 17.20 -0.02
C ASN A 506 -29.01 17.10 -1.54
N THR A 507 -30.26 17.14 -1.99
CA THR A 507 -30.60 17.14 -3.42
C THR A 507 -29.92 18.32 -4.14
N LYS A 508 -29.98 19.52 -3.56
CA LYS A 508 -29.33 20.71 -4.11
C LYS A 508 -27.80 20.54 -4.21
N MET A 509 -27.18 19.98 -3.16
CA MET A 509 -25.73 19.72 -3.14
C MET A 509 -25.32 18.70 -4.20
N PHE A 510 -25.99 17.54 -4.28
CA PHE A 510 -25.65 16.50 -5.25
C PHE A 510 -25.85 16.98 -6.69
N ASN A 511 -26.91 17.70 -6.98
CA ASN A 511 -27.13 18.30 -8.29
C ASN A 511 -26.01 19.26 -8.67
N GLY A 512 -25.65 20.15 -7.75
CA GLY A 512 -24.55 21.07 -7.95
C GLY A 512 -23.24 20.35 -8.26
N ILE A 513 -22.92 19.26 -7.56
CA ILE A 513 -21.71 18.45 -7.81
C ILE A 513 -21.74 17.86 -9.21
N VAL A 514 -22.83 17.21 -9.60
CA VAL A 514 -22.95 16.54 -10.91
C VAL A 514 -22.87 17.55 -12.05
N GLU A 515 -23.56 18.66 -11.94
CA GLU A 515 -23.64 19.66 -13.00
C GLU A 515 -22.37 20.55 -13.09
N LYS A 516 -21.95 21.14 -11.95
CA LYS A 516 -20.89 22.14 -11.95
C LYS A 516 -19.47 21.55 -11.87
N VAL A 517 -19.30 20.38 -11.22
CA VAL A 517 -17.97 19.77 -11.11
C VAL A 517 -17.73 18.76 -12.21
N TYR A 518 -18.70 17.92 -12.51
CA TYR A 518 -18.56 16.86 -13.54
C TYR A 518 -19.11 17.25 -14.90
N GLY A 519 -19.81 18.38 -15.05
CA GLY A 519 -20.35 18.87 -16.32
C GLY A 519 -21.40 17.94 -16.94
N LYS A 520 -22.05 17.10 -16.12
CA LYS A 520 -23.04 16.14 -16.57
C LYS A 520 -24.45 16.67 -16.31
N LYS A 521 -25.35 16.49 -17.26
CA LYS A 521 -26.76 16.71 -16.99
C LYS A 521 -27.30 15.53 -16.20
N TRP A 522 -28.03 15.84 -15.16
CA TRP A 522 -28.68 14.86 -14.30
C TRP A 522 -30.10 14.60 -14.82
N ASN A 523 -30.40 13.36 -15.18
CA ASN A 523 -31.68 13.00 -15.80
C ASN A 523 -32.70 12.42 -14.78
N LEU A 524 -32.29 12.25 -13.52
CA LEU A 524 -33.11 11.65 -12.47
C LEU A 524 -33.60 12.73 -11.48
N HIS A 525 -34.59 13.54 -11.89
CA HIS A 525 -35.20 14.53 -11.05
C HIS A 525 -36.71 14.40 -11.04
N PRO A 526 -37.35 14.40 -9.87
CA PRO A 526 -36.78 14.30 -8.53
C PRO A 526 -36.17 12.92 -8.24
N PHE A 527 -35.34 12.81 -7.18
CA PHE A 527 -34.87 11.50 -6.71
C PHE A 527 -36.09 10.65 -6.31
N GLU A 528 -36.08 9.38 -6.72
CA GLU A 528 -37.14 8.44 -6.35
C GLU A 528 -37.04 8.12 -4.85
N VAL A 529 -38.18 8.15 -4.17
CA VAL A 529 -38.31 7.84 -2.74
C VAL A 529 -38.94 6.46 -2.61
N LEU A 530 -38.19 5.53 -2.05
CA LEU A 530 -38.65 4.18 -1.76
C LEU A 530 -38.86 4.02 -0.25
N THR A 531 -39.98 3.41 0.15
CA THR A 531 -40.11 2.92 1.50
C THR A 531 -39.18 1.73 1.71
N TYR A 532 -38.80 1.45 2.97
CA TYR A 532 -38.00 0.26 3.30
C TYR A 532 -38.67 -1.03 2.77
N LYS A 533 -39.99 -1.12 2.89
CA LYS A 533 -40.75 -2.26 2.39
C LYS A 533 -40.62 -2.41 0.87
N GLU A 534 -40.77 -1.34 0.11
CA GLU A 534 -40.60 -1.36 -1.35
C GLU A 534 -39.18 -1.74 -1.75
N ALA A 535 -38.18 -1.15 -1.11
CA ALA A 535 -36.79 -1.47 -1.37
C ALA A 535 -36.49 -2.96 -1.13
N MET A 536 -36.95 -3.51 0.00
CA MET A 536 -36.78 -4.92 0.32
C MET A 536 -37.61 -5.84 -0.56
N ASP A 537 -38.85 -5.45 -0.87
CA ASP A 537 -39.74 -6.27 -1.69
C ASP A 537 -39.30 -6.33 -3.15
N GLN A 538 -38.83 -5.23 -3.71
CA GLN A 538 -38.46 -5.14 -5.13
C GLN A 538 -37.01 -5.47 -5.40
N TYR A 539 -36.07 -5.21 -4.46
CA TYR A 539 -34.66 -5.31 -4.70
C TYR A 539 -33.90 -6.19 -3.68
N GLY A 540 -34.51 -6.57 -2.57
CA GLY A 540 -33.90 -7.37 -1.51
C GLY A 540 -32.80 -6.63 -0.72
N CYS A 541 -32.72 -5.31 -0.86
CA CYS A 541 -31.66 -4.47 -0.32
C CYS A 541 -32.26 -3.13 0.11
N ASP A 542 -31.81 -2.60 1.25
CA ASP A 542 -32.24 -1.29 1.78
C ASP A 542 -31.64 -0.09 1.01
N ARG A 543 -30.69 -0.35 0.10
CA ARG A 543 -30.03 0.66 -0.74
C ARG A 543 -29.84 0.15 -2.17
N PRO A 544 -30.93 -0.01 -2.93
CA PRO A 544 -30.85 -0.58 -4.27
C PRO A 544 -30.20 0.39 -5.28
N ASP A 545 -29.49 -0.17 -6.24
CA ASP A 545 -29.06 0.57 -7.42
C ASP A 545 -30.15 0.48 -8.50
N LEU A 546 -30.92 1.54 -8.63
CA LEU A 546 -32.08 1.59 -9.54
C LEU A 546 -31.69 1.62 -11.03
N ARG A 547 -30.40 1.83 -11.35
CA ARG A 547 -29.94 1.90 -12.75
C ARG A 547 -30.05 0.56 -13.48
N TYR A 548 -30.07 -0.55 -12.73
CA TYR A 548 -30.16 -1.90 -13.33
C TYR A 548 -31.58 -2.30 -13.74
N GLY A 549 -32.64 -1.69 -13.17
CA GLY A 549 -34.02 -2.01 -13.48
C GLY A 549 -34.45 -3.45 -13.17
N LEU A 550 -33.62 -4.21 -12.43
CA LEU A 550 -33.87 -5.63 -12.13
C LEU A 550 -34.69 -5.76 -10.84
N GLN A 551 -35.99 -5.63 -10.95
CA GLN A 551 -36.90 -5.80 -9.82
C GLN A 551 -37.27 -7.26 -9.59
N MET A 552 -37.29 -7.70 -8.35
CA MET A 552 -37.83 -8.99 -7.96
C MET A 552 -39.36 -9.00 -8.09
N GLN A 553 -39.88 -10.04 -8.68
CA GLN A 553 -41.34 -10.25 -8.84
C GLN A 553 -41.78 -11.41 -7.97
N ASP A 554 -42.90 -11.21 -7.24
CA ASP A 554 -43.51 -12.26 -6.47
C ASP A 554 -44.28 -13.21 -7.40
N ILE A 555 -43.82 -14.47 -7.45
CA ILE A 555 -44.44 -15.52 -8.25
C ILE A 555 -45.14 -16.58 -7.39
N THR A 556 -45.28 -16.35 -6.09
CA THR A 556 -45.88 -17.29 -5.13
C THR A 556 -47.19 -17.83 -5.61
N ALA A 557 -48.08 -16.95 -6.09
CA ALA A 557 -49.43 -17.37 -6.59
C ALA A 557 -49.36 -18.23 -7.86
N ILE A 558 -48.28 -18.08 -8.67
CA ILE A 558 -48.11 -18.86 -9.90
C ILE A 558 -47.59 -20.26 -9.59
N VAL A 559 -46.77 -20.40 -8.56
CA VAL A 559 -46.08 -21.65 -8.22
C VAL A 559 -46.67 -22.37 -7.00
N LYS A 560 -47.80 -21.88 -6.44
CA LYS A 560 -48.40 -22.42 -5.22
C LYS A 560 -48.77 -23.91 -5.30
N ASP A 561 -49.20 -24.38 -6.47
CA ASP A 561 -49.64 -25.75 -6.71
C ASP A 561 -48.56 -26.65 -7.29
N THR A 562 -47.29 -26.20 -7.24
CA THR A 562 -46.15 -26.94 -7.79
C THR A 562 -45.79 -28.13 -6.89
N THR A 563 -45.37 -29.25 -7.52
CA THR A 563 -44.78 -30.38 -6.81
C THR A 563 -43.30 -30.22 -6.53
N PHE A 564 -42.67 -29.15 -7.00
CA PHE A 564 -41.24 -28.89 -6.81
C PHE A 564 -40.98 -28.39 -5.37
N GLN A 565 -40.39 -29.28 -4.58
CA GLN A 565 -40.22 -29.09 -3.12
C GLN A 565 -39.49 -27.79 -2.72
N VAL A 566 -38.59 -27.29 -3.57
CA VAL A 566 -37.89 -26.02 -3.30
C VAL A 566 -38.83 -24.83 -3.25
N PHE A 567 -39.99 -24.90 -3.91
CA PHE A 567 -41.02 -23.87 -3.89
C PHE A 567 -42.18 -24.23 -2.97
N SER A 568 -42.68 -25.50 -3.03
CA SER A 568 -43.87 -25.89 -2.27
C SER A 568 -43.65 -25.81 -0.76
N LYS A 569 -42.47 -26.29 -0.27
CA LYS A 569 -42.19 -26.30 1.16
C LYS A 569 -42.12 -24.88 1.78
N PRO A 570 -41.37 -23.89 1.23
CA PRO A 570 -41.42 -22.52 1.72
C PRO A 570 -42.81 -21.90 1.70
N ILE A 571 -43.63 -22.23 0.70
CA ILE A 571 -45.01 -21.70 0.60
C ILE A 571 -45.91 -22.31 1.69
N GLU A 572 -45.81 -23.62 1.93
CA GLU A 572 -46.52 -24.31 3.02
C GLU A 572 -46.17 -23.73 4.40
N ASP A 573 -44.88 -23.32 4.59
CA ASP A 573 -44.41 -22.67 5.80
C ASP A 573 -44.78 -21.16 5.89
N GLY A 574 -45.58 -20.64 4.97
CA GLY A 574 -46.01 -19.24 4.93
C GLY A 574 -45.00 -18.26 4.30
N GLY A 575 -43.99 -18.77 3.64
CA GLY A 575 -43.01 -18.00 2.89
C GLY A 575 -43.51 -17.60 1.50
N ILE A 576 -42.68 -16.84 0.79
CA ILE A 576 -42.93 -16.34 -0.57
C ILE A 576 -41.85 -16.79 -1.52
N VAL A 577 -42.17 -16.92 -2.80
CA VAL A 577 -41.22 -17.21 -3.88
C VAL A 577 -41.10 -15.99 -4.78
N LYS A 578 -39.89 -15.43 -4.87
CA LYS A 578 -39.61 -14.29 -5.74
C LYS A 578 -38.61 -14.70 -6.86
N CYS A 579 -38.72 -14.06 -7.99
CA CYS A 579 -37.79 -14.23 -9.10
C CYS A 579 -37.27 -12.89 -9.64
N ILE A 580 -36.11 -12.90 -10.26
CA ILE A 580 -35.59 -11.81 -11.09
C ILE A 580 -35.75 -12.24 -12.54
N LYS A 581 -36.48 -11.45 -13.33
CA LYS A 581 -36.66 -11.69 -14.76
C LYS A 581 -35.59 -10.96 -15.56
N VAL A 582 -34.80 -11.69 -16.31
CA VAL A 582 -33.86 -11.13 -17.29
C VAL A 582 -34.39 -11.48 -18.69
N SER A 583 -34.82 -10.48 -19.46
CA SER A 583 -35.37 -10.71 -20.78
C SER A 583 -34.26 -10.99 -21.81
N ALA A 584 -34.58 -11.79 -22.84
CA ALA A 584 -33.65 -12.04 -23.94
C ALA A 584 -33.36 -10.77 -24.77
N GLU A 585 -34.30 -9.85 -24.83
CA GLU A 585 -34.17 -8.55 -25.51
C GLU A 585 -33.10 -7.68 -24.85
N GLU A 586 -33.09 -7.62 -23.52
CA GLU A 586 -32.08 -6.90 -22.72
C GLU A 586 -30.68 -7.50 -22.86
N GLN A 587 -30.57 -8.78 -23.25
CA GLN A 587 -29.33 -9.49 -23.53
C GLN A 587 -28.97 -9.51 -25.04
N GLY A 588 -29.53 -8.61 -25.83
CA GLY A 588 -29.30 -8.58 -27.28
C GLY A 588 -29.79 -9.85 -27.99
N ASN A 589 -30.95 -10.38 -27.57
CA ASN A 589 -31.58 -11.62 -28.09
C ASN A 589 -30.79 -12.90 -27.84
N LYS A 590 -29.88 -12.94 -26.87
CA LYS A 590 -29.15 -14.14 -26.47
C LYS A 590 -29.65 -14.65 -25.12
N ARG A 591 -29.94 -15.95 -25.04
CA ARG A 591 -30.23 -16.61 -23.76
C ARG A 591 -28.95 -16.72 -22.95
N MET A 592 -29.04 -16.48 -21.65
CA MET A 592 -27.93 -16.75 -20.74
C MET A 592 -27.59 -18.23 -20.73
N SER A 593 -26.31 -18.56 -20.84
CA SER A 593 -25.83 -19.93 -20.66
C SER A 593 -25.89 -20.34 -19.18
N LYS A 594 -25.92 -21.65 -18.90
CA LYS A 594 -25.92 -22.18 -17.54
C LYS A 594 -24.74 -21.66 -16.73
N GLY A 595 -23.54 -21.59 -17.31
CA GLY A 595 -22.36 -21.05 -16.64
C GLY A 595 -22.43 -19.55 -16.34
N GLN A 596 -23.12 -18.76 -17.16
CA GLN A 596 -23.38 -17.34 -16.87
C GLN A 596 -24.35 -17.19 -15.69
N ILE A 597 -25.37 -18.05 -15.61
CA ILE A 597 -26.32 -18.05 -14.47
C ILE A 597 -25.59 -18.47 -13.19
N GLU A 598 -24.78 -19.53 -13.22
CA GLU A 598 -23.97 -19.99 -12.08
C GLU A 598 -23.02 -18.90 -11.58
N ASN A 599 -22.38 -18.13 -12.48
CA ASN A 599 -21.52 -17.00 -12.09
C ASN A 599 -22.28 -15.81 -11.47
N LEU A 600 -23.59 -15.67 -11.72
CA LEU A 600 -24.40 -14.64 -11.09
C LEU A 600 -24.92 -15.05 -9.70
N THR A 601 -24.92 -16.33 -9.40
CA THR A 601 -25.46 -16.89 -8.15
C THR A 601 -24.36 -17.32 -7.15
N ALA A 602 -23.08 -17.29 -7.58
CA ALA A 602 -21.90 -17.49 -6.74
C ALA A 602 -21.47 -16.19 -6.07
#